data_6f669de09818888b6a38fc013cb506cf
#
_entry.id   6f669de09818888b6a38fc013cb506cf
#
_cell.length_a   1.000
_cell.length_b   1.000
_cell.length_c   1.000
_cell.angle_alpha   90.00
_cell.angle_beta   90.00
_cell.angle_gamma   90.00
#
_symmetry.space_group_name_H-M   'P 1'
#
loop_
_entity.id
_entity.type
_entity.pdbx_description
1 polymer ?
#
loop_
_entity_poly.entity_id
_entity_poly.type
_entity_poly.pdbx_seq_one_letter_code
_entity_poly.pdbx_strand_id
1 'polypeptide(L)'
;MEPITVTAEADVFTCNVYLVDGETTTLVDAGAMPGVERVIAEHVDDLDQVVLTHQHGDHVAELESVLSAFDPDLYAYAEHPHRTHSLADGDEIQIGDEACEIVYTPGHADDHVSLIGESALFSGDVVVYNDGAFDDGSFGRTDRPGQSRERLIESLETILQRLPESVTAMYPGHGDPFDAETGGETVRAVIERALERAERREPKYPE
;
A
#
# COMPACT_ATOMS: atom_id res chain seq x y z
N MET A 1 5.67 4.66 13.53
CA MET A 1 4.35 4.86 12.87
C MET A 1 3.45 3.68 13.21
N GLU A 2 2.20 3.90 13.65
CA GLU A 2 1.24 2.82 13.98
C GLU A 2 -0.11 3.10 13.29
N PRO A 3 -0.27 2.72 12.03
CA PRO A 3 -1.52 2.91 11.28
C PRO A 3 -2.69 2.10 11.84
N ILE A 4 -3.90 2.64 11.72
CA ILE A 4 -5.14 1.93 11.96
C ILE A 4 -5.64 1.34 10.64
N THR A 5 -5.90 0.03 10.59
CA THR A 5 -6.52 -0.61 9.41
C THR A 5 -8.04 -0.41 9.49
N VAL A 6 -8.56 0.62 8.83
CA VAL A 6 -9.98 0.98 8.91
C VAL A 6 -10.92 0.02 8.18
N THR A 7 -10.39 -0.86 7.35
CA THR A 7 -11.12 -1.92 6.63
C THR A 7 -11.01 -3.30 7.28
N ALA A 8 -10.48 -3.40 8.51
CA ALA A 8 -10.27 -4.69 9.20
C ALA A 8 -11.54 -5.55 9.36
N GLU A 9 -12.69 -4.91 9.51
CA GLU A 9 -14.01 -5.57 9.71
C GLU A 9 -14.84 -5.65 8.40
N ALA A 10 -14.20 -5.52 7.23
CA ALA A 10 -14.94 -5.51 5.97
C ALA A 10 -15.52 -6.87 5.61
N ASP A 11 -16.80 -6.90 5.25
CA ASP A 11 -17.54 -8.10 4.76
C ASP A 11 -17.41 -8.27 3.23
N VAL A 12 -16.69 -7.37 2.55
CA VAL A 12 -16.49 -7.35 1.09
C VAL A 12 -15.02 -7.49 0.75
N PHE A 13 -14.70 -7.91 -0.47
CA PHE A 13 -13.34 -7.88 -0.96
C PHE A 13 -12.87 -6.43 -1.12
N THR A 14 -11.86 -6.04 -0.38
CA THR A 14 -11.27 -4.70 -0.36
C THR A 14 -9.77 -4.80 -0.07
N CYS A 15 -9.01 -3.77 -0.39
CA CYS A 15 -7.66 -3.64 0.13
C CYS A 15 -7.68 -3.27 1.62
N ASN A 16 -6.54 -3.39 2.27
CA ASN A 16 -6.27 -2.75 3.55
C ASN A 16 -6.18 -1.24 3.32
N VAL A 17 -6.95 -0.48 4.08
CA VAL A 17 -6.91 0.98 4.11
C VAL A 17 -6.30 1.42 5.43
N TYR A 18 -5.24 2.21 5.35
CA TYR A 18 -4.47 2.61 6.52
C TYR A 18 -4.68 4.09 6.86
N LEU A 19 -5.23 4.35 8.05
CA LEU A 19 -5.31 5.69 8.62
C LEU A 19 -4.09 5.92 9.51
N VAL A 20 -3.33 6.96 9.20
CA VAL A 20 -2.15 7.40 9.97
C VAL A 20 -2.45 8.78 10.53
N ASP A 21 -2.63 8.87 11.85
CA ASP A 21 -2.76 10.13 12.57
C ASP A 21 -1.37 10.70 12.91
N GLY A 22 -1.26 12.03 13.01
CA GLY A 22 -0.01 12.72 13.32
C GLY A 22 0.00 14.18 12.83
N GLU A 23 1.18 14.71 12.53
CA GLU A 23 1.34 16.08 12.00
C GLU A 23 0.56 16.28 10.69
N THR A 24 0.48 15.21 9.87
CA THR A 24 -0.34 15.16 8.66
C THR A 24 -1.19 13.91 8.69
N THR A 25 -2.48 14.05 8.99
CA THR A 25 -3.43 12.92 9.04
C THR A 25 -3.66 12.38 7.63
N THR A 26 -3.19 11.16 7.39
CA THR A 26 -3.13 10.56 6.07
C THR A 26 -3.92 9.27 5.97
N LEU A 27 -4.68 9.11 4.90
CA LEU A 27 -5.27 7.84 4.50
C LEU A 27 -4.47 7.26 3.34
N VAL A 28 -3.98 6.02 3.47
CA VAL A 28 -3.36 5.28 2.38
C VAL A 28 -4.39 4.34 1.78
N ASP A 29 -4.75 4.60 0.51
CA ASP A 29 -5.87 4.02 -0.22
C ASP A 29 -7.25 4.35 0.37
N ALA A 30 -8.33 3.97 -0.32
CA ALA A 30 -9.71 4.25 0.11
C ALA A 30 -10.59 3.00 0.18
N GLY A 31 -10.12 1.88 -0.39
CA GLY A 31 -10.79 0.60 -0.31
C GLY A 31 -12.09 0.50 -1.11
N ALA A 32 -12.82 -0.58 -0.82
CA ALA A 32 -14.14 -0.87 -1.38
C ALA A 32 -15.17 -1.23 -0.30
N MET A 33 -14.90 -0.94 0.96
CA MET A 33 -15.83 -1.16 2.08
C MET A 33 -16.85 -0.02 2.16
N PRO A 34 -18.15 -0.25 1.85
CA PRO A 34 -19.15 0.79 1.95
C PRO A 34 -19.23 1.36 3.37
N GLY A 35 -19.16 2.70 3.49
CA GLY A 35 -19.21 3.38 4.78
C GLY A 35 -17.86 3.53 5.47
N VAL A 36 -16.75 3.28 4.78
CA VAL A 36 -15.38 3.45 5.30
C VAL A 36 -15.17 4.87 5.86
N GLU A 37 -15.78 5.90 5.27
CA GLU A 37 -15.75 7.29 5.75
C GLU A 37 -16.26 7.44 7.17
N ARG A 38 -17.20 6.60 7.60
CA ARG A 38 -17.74 6.63 8.99
C ARG A 38 -16.77 6.00 9.97
N VAL A 39 -16.09 4.92 9.53
CA VAL A 39 -15.05 4.29 10.35
C VAL A 39 -13.89 5.26 10.54
N ILE A 40 -13.47 5.97 9.49
CA ILE A 40 -12.45 7.02 9.59
C ILE A 40 -12.87 8.10 10.57
N ALA A 41 -14.13 8.58 10.50
CA ALA A 41 -14.69 9.60 11.39
C ALA A 41 -14.81 9.17 12.86
N GLU A 42 -14.71 7.88 13.18
CA GLU A 42 -14.63 7.39 14.56
C GLU A 42 -13.23 7.63 15.19
N HIS A 43 -12.22 7.86 14.36
CA HIS A 43 -10.83 8.01 14.79
C HIS A 43 -10.31 9.45 14.67
N VAL A 44 -10.71 10.19 13.63
CA VAL A 44 -10.25 11.55 13.37
C VAL A 44 -11.40 12.46 12.98
N ASP A 45 -11.30 13.75 13.34
CA ASP A 45 -12.27 14.77 12.94
C ASP A 45 -12.00 15.30 11.54
N ASP A 46 -10.73 15.40 11.15
CA ASP A 46 -10.26 15.94 9.86
C ASP A 46 -9.26 14.96 9.21
N LEU A 47 -9.22 14.95 7.87
CA LEU A 47 -8.28 14.19 7.06
C LEU A 47 -7.57 15.16 6.13
N ASP A 48 -6.24 15.27 6.25
CA ASP A 48 -5.47 16.22 5.44
C ASP A 48 -5.29 15.72 4.01
N GLN A 49 -5.04 14.42 3.84
CA GLN A 49 -4.73 13.85 2.54
C GLN A 49 -5.10 12.38 2.40
N VAL A 50 -5.36 11.98 1.15
CA VAL A 50 -5.42 10.58 0.69
C VAL A 50 -4.26 10.34 -0.26
N VAL A 51 -3.51 9.26 -0.06
CA VAL A 51 -2.42 8.83 -0.93
C VAL A 51 -2.78 7.49 -1.55
N LEU A 52 -2.90 7.42 -2.87
CA LEU A 52 -3.20 6.18 -3.57
C LEU A 52 -1.92 5.44 -3.93
N THR A 53 -1.84 4.16 -3.54
CA THR A 53 -0.78 3.27 -4.01
C THR A 53 -0.96 2.95 -5.49
N HIS A 54 -2.19 2.70 -5.93
CA HIS A 54 -2.60 2.51 -7.32
C HIS A 54 -4.14 2.58 -7.46
N GLN A 55 -4.65 2.53 -8.70
CA GLN A 55 -6.08 2.78 -8.95
C GLN A 55 -6.87 1.52 -9.33
N HIS A 56 -6.56 0.35 -8.79
CA HIS A 56 -7.47 -0.80 -8.90
C HIS A 56 -8.76 -0.57 -8.09
N GLY A 57 -9.87 -1.15 -8.55
CA GLY A 57 -11.19 -0.87 -8.01
C GLY A 57 -11.34 -1.13 -6.50
N ASP A 58 -10.67 -2.13 -5.97
CA ASP A 58 -10.65 -2.47 -4.56
C ASP A 58 -9.80 -1.51 -3.68
N HIS A 59 -9.04 -0.59 -4.30
CA HIS A 59 -8.32 0.48 -3.64
C HIS A 59 -9.03 1.84 -3.71
N VAL A 60 -9.91 2.05 -4.71
CA VAL A 60 -10.49 3.37 -4.98
C VAL A 60 -12.02 3.41 -5.03
N ALA A 61 -12.72 2.28 -4.82
CA ALA A 61 -14.18 2.25 -4.98
C ALA A 61 -14.92 3.21 -4.03
N GLU A 62 -14.41 3.41 -2.81
CA GLU A 62 -14.99 4.32 -1.82
C GLU A 62 -14.30 5.70 -1.77
N LEU A 63 -13.39 6.00 -2.70
CA LEU A 63 -12.66 7.27 -2.72
C LEU A 63 -13.59 8.49 -2.74
N GLU A 64 -14.65 8.45 -3.56
CA GLU A 64 -15.63 9.53 -3.64
C GLU A 64 -16.35 9.78 -2.30
N SER A 65 -16.64 8.71 -1.54
CA SER A 65 -17.26 8.79 -0.21
C SER A 65 -16.33 9.50 0.77
N VAL A 66 -15.04 9.15 0.75
CA VAL A 66 -13.99 9.76 1.59
C VAL A 66 -13.79 11.23 1.23
N LEU A 67 -13.60 11.54 -0.06
CA LEU A 67 -13.43 12.91 -0.54
C LEU A 67 -14.63 13.81 -0.20
N SER A 68 -15.85 13.26 -0.30
CA SER A 68 -17.08 14.01 0.04
C SER A 68 -17.22 14.27 1.54
N ALA A 69 -16.68 13.40 2.38
CA ALA A 69 -16.81 13.50 3.84
C ALA A 69 -15.79 14.46 4.46
N PHE A 70 -14.54 14.47 3.95
CA PHE A 70 -13.41 15.17 4.59
C PHE A 70 -12.78 16.27 3.74
N ASP A 71 -13.04 16.29 2.40
CA ASP A 71 -12.42 17.26 1.44
C ASP A 71 -10.87 17.29 1.53
N PRO A 72 -10.18 16.13 1.61
CA PRO A 72 -8.73 16.06 1.71
C PRO A 72 -8.04 16.34 0.37
N ASP A 73 -6.74 16.63 0.41
CA ASP A 73 -5.91 16.58 -0.79
C ASP A 73 -5.77 15.13 -1.29
N LEU A 74 -5.79 14.95 -2.61
CA LEU A 74 -5.62 13.65 -3.25
C LEU A 74 -4.29 13.55 -3.99
N TYR A 75 -3.44 12.66 -3.52
CA TYR A 75 -2.14 12.32 -4.11
C TYR A 75 -2.22 11.00 -4.88
N ALA A 76 -1.85 11.02 -6.14
CA ALA A 76 -1.81 9.83 -6.99
C ALA A 76 -0.74 9.94 -8.08
N TYR A 77 -0.15 8.80 -8.49
CA TYR A 77 0.81 8.77 -9.59
C TYR A 77 0.12 8.99 -10.95
N ALA A 78 -0.90 8.21 -11.28
CA ALA A 78 -1.66 8.40 -12.50
C ALA A 78 -2.71 9.51 -12.38
N GLU A 79 -3.20 9.97 -13.53
CA GLU A 79 -4.29 10.94 -13.59
C GLU A 79 -5.56 10.39 -12.92
N HIS A 80 -6.22 11.24 -12.14
CA HIS A 80 -7.53 10.99 -11.55
C HIS A 80 -8.36 12.28 -11.58
N PRO A 81 -9.68 12.25 -11.78
CA PRO A 81 -10.51 13.48 -11.85
C PRO A 81 -10.40 14.39 -10.62
N HIS A 82 -10.16 13.81 -9.46
CA HIS A 82 -10.03 14.52 -8.18
C HIS A 82 -8.59 14.71 -7.71
N ARG A 83 -7.58 14.26 -8.49
CA ARG A 83 -6.17 14.41 -8.09
C ARG A 83 -5.79 15.88 -7.93
N THR A 84 -5.39 16.26 -6.72
CA THR A 84 -4.87 17.60 -6.43
C THR A 84 -3.36 17.66 -6.61
N HIS A 85 -2.65 16.57 -6.31
CA HIS A 85 -1.19 16.48 -6.37
C HIS A 85 -0.73 15.22 -7.12
N SER A 86 0.22 15.39 -8.05
CA SER A 86 0.87 14.27 -8.72
C SER A 86 2.02 13.73 -7.87
N LEU A 87 2.16 12.39 -7.81
CA LEU A 87 3.33 11.72 -7.26
C LEU A 87 4.33 11.40 -8.37
N ALA A 88 5.62 11.46 -8.05
CA ALA A 88 6.69 10.98 -8.90
C ALA A 88 7.71 10.17 -8.10
N ASP A 89 8.49 9.32 -8.78
CA ASP A 89 9.55 8.53 -8.14
C ASP A 89 10.61 9.43 -7.51
N GLY A 90 10.92 9.21 -6.23
CA GLY A 90 11.84 10.00 -5.45
C GLY A 90 11.26 11.26 -4.80
N ASP A 91 9.96 11.55 -4.97
CA ASP A 91 9.28 12.57 -4.18
C ASP A 91 9.22 12.15 -2.70
N GLU A 92 9.16 13.14 -1.81
CA GLU A 92 8.90 12.93 -0.39
C GLU A 92 7.51 13.50 -0.03
N ILE A 93 6.76 12.75 0.78
CA ILE A 93 5.46 13.15 1.32
C ILE A 93 5.42 12.89 2.81
N GLN A 94 4.82 13.82 3.57
CA GLN A 94 4.59 13.63 5.00
C GLN A 94 3.42 12.66 5.21
N ILE A 95 3.60 11.60 6.03
CA ILE A 95 2.56 10.66 6.42
C ILE A 95 2.60 10.52 7.94
N GLY A 96 1.57 10.98 8.64
CA GLY A 96 1.64 11.14 10.09
C GLY A 96 2.81 12.03 10.47
N ASP A 97 3.72 11.50 11.28
CA ASP A 97 4.91 12.22 11.78
C ASP A 97 6.19 11.89 10.98
N GLU A 98 6.12 11.09 9.90
CA GLU A 98 7.28 10.66 9.13
C GLU A 98 7.24 11.18 7.68
N ALA A 99 8.40 11.58 7.15
CA ALA A 99 8.58 11.77 5.72
C ALA A 99 8.75 10.40 5.04
N CYS A 100 7.96 10.14 4.00
CA CYS A 100 8.03 8.91 3.22
C CYS A 100 8.48 9.21 1.79
N GLU A 101 9.45 8.44 1.30
CA GLU A 101 9.85 8.45 -0.11
C GLU A 101 8.81 7.71 -0.96
N ILE A 102 8.41 8.32 -2.06
CA ILE A 102 7.59 7.72 -3.10
C ILE A 102 8.50 6.89 -4.01
N VAL A 103 8.26 5.59 -4.06
CA VAL A 103 8.99 4.67 -4.94
C VAL A 103 8.06 4.15 -6.01
N TYR A 104 8.35 4.44 -7.28
CA TYR A 104 7.56 3.91 -8.39
C TYR A 104 7.83 2.41 -8.55
N THR A 105 6.81 1.60 -8.35
CA THR A 105 6.91 0.13 -8.24
C THR A 105 5.90 -0.57 -9.15
N PRO A 106 6.00 -0.38 -10.48
CA PRO A 106 5.05 -0.97 -11.43
C PRO A 106 5.20 -2.48 -11.55
N GLY A 107 4.16 -3.10 -12.12
CA GLY A 107 4.15 -4.54 -12.43
C GLY A 107 2.83 -5.20 -12.03
N HIS A 108 2.34 -4.97 -10.81
CA HIS A 108 0.97 -5.27 -10.43
C HIS A 108 -0.03 -4.30 -11.09
N ALA A 109 0.31 -3.02 -11.10
CA ALA A 109 -0.38 -1.97 -11.86
C ALA A 109 0.67 -1.03 -12.47
N ASP A 110 0.32 -0.35 -13.58
CA ASP A 110 1.24 0.58 -14.25
C ASP A 110 1.47 1.88 -13.46
N ASP A 111 0.55 2.23 -12.59
CA ASP A 111 0.57 3.43 -11.76
C ASP A 111 0.97 3.17 -10.29
N HIS A 112 1.44 1.96 -10.00
CA HIS A 112 1.72 1.55 -8.64
C HIS A 112 2.93 2.28 -8.05
N VAL A 113 2.77 2.77 -6.80
CA VAL A 113 3.83 3.29 -5.95
C VAL A 113 3.83 2.59 -4.59
N SER A 114 5.00 2.48 -3.99
CA SER A 114 5.19 2.13 -2.58
C SER A 114 5.70 3.34 -1.81
N LEU A 115 5.44 3.42 -0.52
CA LEU A 115 5.83 4.54 0.34
C LEU A 115 6.80 4.02 1.39
N ILE A 116 8.04 4.53 1.39
CA ILE A 116 9.10 4.09 2.32
C ILE A 116 9.38 5.20 3.31
N GLY A 117 8.97 5.00 4.57
CA GLY A 117 9.31 5.86 5.70
C GLY A 117 10.57 5.42 6.44
N GLU A 118 10.87 6.10 7.56
CA GLU A 118 11.98 5.72 8.44
C GLU A 118 11.70 4.41 9.19
N SER A 119 10.45 4.17 9.62
CA SER A 119 10.06 3.02 10.44
C SER A 119 9.19 2.02 9.69
N ALA A 120 8.54 2.40 8.59
CA ALA A 120 7.49 1.63 7.93
C ALA A 120 7.57 1.68 6.40
N LEU A 121 7.08 0.60 5.76
CA LEU A 121 6.85 0.46 4.33
C LEU A 121 5.35 0.25 4.08
N PHE A 122 4.69 1.12 3.30
CA PHE A 122 3.42 0.81 2.66
C PHE A 122 3.70 0.22 1.28
N SER A 123 3.57 -1.08 1.18
CA SER A 123 4.00 -1.81 -0.03
C SER A 123 2.94 -1.86 -1.13
N GLY A 124 1.69 -1.45 -0.84
CA GLY A 124 0.59 -1.69 -1.75
C GLY A 124 0.52 -3.17 -2.14
N ASP A 125 0.36 -3.45 -3.42
CA ASP A 125 0.24 -4.82 -3.93
C ASP A 125 1.53 -5.38 -4.54
N VAL A 126 2.67 -4.69 -4.38
CA VAL A 126 3.95 -5.25 -4.84
C VAL A 126 4.45 -6.32 -3.88
N VAL A 127 4.33 -6.10 -2.57
CA VAL A 127 4.57 -7.11 -1.54
C VAL A 127 3.31 -7.27 -0.71
N VAL A 128 2.90 -8.51 -0.48
CA VAL A 128 1.76 -8.89 0.37
C VAL A 128 2.19 -9.94 1.38
N TYR A 129 1.47 -10.05 2.50
CA TYR A 129 1.85 -10.97 3.58
C TYR A 129 0.61 -11.71 4.09
N ASN A 130 0.70 -13.03 4.26
CA ASN A 130 -0.41 -13.88 4.71
C ASN A 130 -1.72 -13.63 3.95
N ASP A 131 -1.64 -13.56 2.61
CA ASP A 131 -2.75 -13.18 1.74
C ASP A 131 -3.64 -14.37 1.32
N GLY A 132 -3.46 -15.51 1.96
CA GLY A 132 -4.18 -16.75 1.69
C GLY A 132 -3.56 -17.62 0.59
N ALA A 133 -2.60 -17.10 -0.19
CA ALA A 133 -1.82 -17.90 -1.13
C ALA A 133 -0.48 -18.35 -0.50
N PHE A 134 0.14 -17.47 0.28
CA PHE A 134 1.37 -17.73 1.03
C PHE A 134 1.31 -17.03 2.39
N ASP A 135 1.70 -17.75 3.44
CA ASP A 135 1.59 -17.26 4.82
C ASP A 135 2.74 -16.31 5.22
N ASP A 136 3.87 -16.35 4.49
CA ASP A 136 5.15 -15.76 4.88
C ASP A 136 5.69 -14.71 3.90
N GLY A 137 4.82 -14.12 3.11
CA GLY A 137 5.17 -13.06 2.15
C GLY A 137 5.19 -13.53 0.70
N SER A 138 4.64 -12.70 -0.15
CA SER A 138 4.48 -12.92 -1.59
C SER A 138 4.31 -11.57 -2.30
N PHE A 139 3.83 -11.60 -3.52
CA PHE A 139 3.64 -10.42 -4.38
C PHE A 139 2.21 -10.37 -4.92
N GLY A 140 1.73 -9.19 -5.32
CA GLY A 140 0.45 -9.01 -6.00
C GLY A 140 0.38 -9.70 -7.35
N ARG A 141 -0.83 -9.90 -7.86
CA ARG A 141 -1.08 -10.56 -9.15
C ARG A 141 -0.31 -9.87 -10.28
N THR A 142 0.13 -10.69 -11.24
CA THR A 142 0.80 -10.24 -12.47
C THR A 142 0.31 -10.99 -13.71
N ASP A 143 -0.87 -11.64 -13.61
CA ASP A 143 -1.42 -12.55 -14.63
C ASP A 143 -2.57 -11.95 -15.44
N ARG A 144 -2.92 -10.67 -15.19
CA ARG A 144 -3.97 -9.95 -15.94
C ARG A 144 -3.38 -9.06 -17.04
N PRO A 145 -4.17 -8.69 -18.06
CA PRO A 145 -3.74 -7.73 -19.08
C PRO A 145 -3.28 -6.40 -18.44
N GLY A 146 -2.13 -5.89 -18.90
CA GLY A 146 -1.51 -4.67 -18.36
C GLY A 146 -0.55 -4.93 -17.20
N GLN A 147 -0.54 -6.13 -16.61
CA GLN A 147 0.39 -6.51 -15.55
C GLN A 147 1.68 -7.14 -16.14
N SER A 148 2.77 -7.07 -15.38
CA SER A 148 4.06 -7.63 -15.79
C SER A 148 4.85 -8.16 -14.59
N ARG A 149 5.13 -9.46 -14.59
CA ARG A 149 5.98 -10.11 -13.61
C ARG A 149 7.43 -9.58 -13.65
N GLU A 150 7.94 -9.32 -14.84
CA GLU A 150 9.29 -8.80 -15.05
C GLU A 150 9.44 -7.41 -14.40
N ARG A 151 8.48 -6.53 -14.63
CA ARG A 151 8.49 -5.18 -13.99
C ARG A 151 8.28 -5.26 -12.47
N LEU A 152 7.48 -6.21 -11.99
CA LEU A 152 7.31 -6.43 -10.55
C LEU A 152 8.62 -6.90 -9.90
N ILE A 153 9.39 -7.77 -10.55
CA ILE A 153 10.73 -8.18 -10.10
C ILE A 153 11.65 -6.96 -9.97
N GLU A 154 11.73 -6.11 -11.00
CA GLU A 154 12.52 -4.86 -10.97
C GLU A 154 12.05 -3.93 -9.83
N SER A 155 10.75 -3.87 -9.57
CA SER A 155 10.18 -3.08 -8.49
C SER A 155 10.56 -3.62 -7.09
N LEU A 156 10.54 -4.94 -6.90
CA LEU A 156 11.00 -5.58 -5.66
C LEU A 156 12.49 -5.33 -5.40
N GLU A 157 13.33 -5.44 -6.45
CA GLU A 157 14.76 -5.11 -6.37
C GLU A 157 14.96 -3.62 -6.00
N THR A 158 14.16 -2.71 -6.57
CA THR A 158 14.20 -1.28 -6.29
C THR A 158 13.84 -0.99 -4.83
N ILE A 159 12.78 -1.60 -4.31
CA ILE A 159 12.43 -1.48 -2.88
C ILE A 159 13.58 -1.97 -2.01
N LEU A 160 14.15 -3.14 -2.28
CA LEU A 160 15.28 -3.69 -1.52
C LEU A 160 16.52 -2.79 -1.53
N GLN A 161 16.78 -2.06 -2.62
CA GLN A 161 17.89 -1.11 -2.72
C GLN A 161 17.66 0.16 -1.90
N ARG A 162 16.40 0.62 -1.79
CA ARG A 162 16.05 1.87 -1.10
C ARG A 162 15.61 1.66 0.36
N LEU A 163 15.23 0.43 0.76
CA LEU A 163 14.70 0.13 2.08
C LEU A 163 15.75 0.36 3.18
N PRO A 164 15.52 1.31 4.12
CA PRO A 164 16.39 1.49 5.27
C PRO A 164 16.39 0.27 6.20
N GLU A 165 17.49 0.04 6.92
CA GLU A 165 17.56 -1.00 7.95
C GLU A 165 16.64 -0.72 9.15
N SER A 166 16.24 0.53 9.35
CA SER A 166 15.34 0.97 10.41
C SER A 166 13.88 0.60 10.19
N VAL A 167 13.48 0.21 8.95
CA VAL A 167 12.12 -0.22 8.65
C VAL A 167 11.83 -1.57 9.30
N THR A 168 10.92 -1.55 10.28
CA THR A 168 10.52 -2.74 11.05
C THR A 168 9.07 -3.16 10.80
N ALA A 169 8.26 -2.30 10.17
CA ALA A 169 6.87 -2.59 9.87
C ALA A 169 6.59 -2.52 8.36
N MET A 170 5.66 -3.37 7.88
CA MET A 170 5.17 -3.34 6.50
C MET A 170 3.64 -3.43 6.49
N TYR A 171 3.03 -2.55 5.71
CA TYR A 171 1.59 -2.38 5.56
C TYR A 171 1.19 -2.66 4.10
N PRO A 172 0.85 -3.93 3.77
CA PRO A 172 0.49 -4.32 2.41
C PRO A 172 -0.95 -3.99 2.07
N GLY A 173 -1.26 -3.86 0.77
CA GLY A 173 -2.62 -3.69 0.29
C GLY A 173 -3.52 -4.89 0.57
N HIS A 174 -2.96 -6.10 0.63
CA HIS A 174 -3.70 -7.33 0.96
C HIS A 174 -2.94 -8.24 1.93
N GLY A 175 -3.71 -9.02 2.70
CA GLY A 175 -3.22 -9.88 3.76
C GLY A 175 -2.99 -9.12 5.06
N ASP A 176 -2.10 -9.62 5.91
CA ASP A 176 -1.88 -9.05 7.23
C ASP A 176 -0.76 -7.99 7.21
N PRO A 177 -0.85 -6.93 8.02
CA PRO A 177 0.30 -6.12 8.38
C PRO A 177 1.41 -6.99 8.99
N PHE A 178 2.66 -6.65 8.68
CA PHE A 178 3.83 -7.36 9.21
C PHE A 178 4.64 -6.44 10.12
N ASP A 179 5.04 -6.97 11.28
CA ASP A 179 5.92 -6.32 12.23
C ASP A 179 7.09 -7.25 12.57
N ALA A 180 8.32 -6.76 12.41
CA ALA A 180 9.54 -7.55 12.60
C ALA A 180 9.76 -8.00 14.05
N GLU A 181 9.27 -7.25 15.05
CA GLU A 181 9.42 -7.62 16.46
C GLU A 181 8.58 -8.87 16.80
N THR A 182 7.39 -8.96 16.23
CA THR A 182 6.45 -10.07 16.45
C THR A 182 6.58 -11.18 15.41
N GLY A 183 6.96 -10.85 14.17
CA GLY A 183 7.11 -11.78 13.04
C GLY A 183 8.38 -12.64 13.10
N GLY A 184 9.39 -12.25 13.91
CA GLY A 184 10.61 -13.01 14.11
C GLY A 184 11.61 -12.96 12.95
N GLU A 185 11.38 -12.12 11.96
CA GLU A 185 12.26 -11.86 10.82
C GLU A 185 12.20 -10.36 10.43
N THR A 186 13.00 -9.93 9.47
CA THR A 186 13.02 -8.53 9.01
C THR A 186 12.05 -8.31 7.85
N VAL A 187 11.54 -7.07 7.69
CA VAL A 187 10.77 -6.67 6.49
C VAL A 187 11.55 -6.99 5.21
N ARG A 188 12.87 -6.77 5.21
CA ARG A 188 13.77 -7.13 4.10
C ARG A 188 13.68 -8.61 3.73
N ALA A 189 13.67 -9.52 4.71
CA ALA A 189 13.59 -10.97 4.46
C ALA A 189 12.25 -11.36 3.83
N VAL A 190 11.15 -10.71 4.22
CA VAL A 190 9.83 -10.90 3.60
C VAL A 190 9.86 -10.48 2.12
N ILE A 191 10.48 -9.32 1.81
CA ILE A 191 10.59 -8.82 0.43
C ILE A 191 11.51 -9.71 -0.41
N GLU A 192 12.65 -10.15 0.12
CA GLU A 192 13.57 -11.08 -0.55
C GLU A 192 12.87 -12.39 -0.92
N ARG A 193 12.02 -12.91 -0.04
CA ARG A 193 11.22 -14.11 -0.31
C ARG A 193 10.17 -13.86 -1.40
N ALA A 194 9.53 -12.69 -1.39
CA ALA A 194 8.60 -12.30 -2.46
C ALA A 194 9.33 -12.23 -3.82
N LEU A 195 10.54 -11.65 -3.85
CA LEU A 195 11.40 -11.59 -5.04
C LEU A 195 11.77 -13.00 -5.54
N GLU A 196 12.27 -13.88 -4.66
CA GLU A 196 12.60 -15.27 -5.03
C GLU A 196 11.39 -16.00 -5.64
N ARG A 197 10.18 -15.82 -5.09
CA ARG A 197 8.95 -16.39 -5.63
C ARG A 197 8.60 -15.82 -7.00
N ALA A 198 8.75 -14.52 -7.17
CA ALA A 198 8.51 -13.87 -8.45
C ALA A 198 9.46 -14.38 -9.54
N GLU A 199 10.76 -14.50 -9.24
CA GLU A 199 11.79 -15.03 -10.17
C GLU A 199 11.55 -16.50 -10.52
N ARG A 200 11.18 -17.33 -9.55
CA ARG A 200 10.85 -18.75 -9.76
C ARG A 200 9.53 -18.95 -10.50
N ARG A 201 8.77 -17.89 -10.76
CA ARG A 201 7.43 -17.93 -11.37
C ARG A 201 6.50 -18.88 -10.62
N GLU A 202 6.60 -18.87 -9.29
CA GLU A 202 5.68 -19.62 -8.45
C GLU A 202 4.27 -19.04 -8.64
N PRO A 203 3.30 -19.83 -9.12
CA PRO A 203 1.98 -19.33 -9.44
C PRO A 203 1.26 -19.01 -8.14
N LYS A 204 0.84 -17.77 -7.97
CA LYS A 204 -0.02 -17.37 -6.87
C LYS A 204 -1.45 -17.89 -7.07
N TYR A 205 -1.86 -18.00 -8.32
CA TYR A 205 -3.13 -18.59 -8.74
C TYR A 205 -2.82 -19.67 -9.78
N PRO A 206 -3.33 -20.90 -9.59
CA PRO A 206 -3.19 -21.93 -10.62
C PRO A 206 -3.92 -21.45 -11.88
N GLU A 207 -3.24 -21.61 -13.04
CA GLU A 207 -3.79 -21.35 -14.36
C GLU A 207 -4.93 -22.34 -14.68
#